data_e0644b3e75edbf1fb5bfd7ae037b6a4d
#
_entry.id   e0644b3e75edbf1fb5bfd7ae037b6a4d
#
_cell.length_a   1.000
_cell.length_b   1.000
_cell.length_c   1.000
_cell.angle_alpha   90.00
_cell.angle_beta   90.00
_cell.angle_gamma   90.00
#
_symmetry.space_group_name_H-M   'P 1'
#
loop_
_entity.id
_entity.type
_entity.pdbx_description
1 polymer ?
#
loop_
_entity_poly.entity_id
_entity_poly.type
_entity_poly.pdbx_seq_one_letter_code
_entity_poly.pdbx_strand_id
1 'polypeptide(L)'
;MSIDRALNFDDLRAIAKRKLPKIVFDFVDGGVEDETCLARNRSAFQDYRLLPHYLVDVSKRDQSVSLFGRRYNSPFGISPMGLAGLAYPGVDLLLAKAAAEANVPYLMSNASNATIEAAAAVAPHNTWFQIYATTDERINIDLVRRARDLALETLVVTVDVPVNSNRERNRRNGFSRPPKMTLAVFLESLLHPRWVARFILSGGIPAMENWGVYAPPGSGRDGGGDLYGTLTPAPSMTWARLEEIRSRWSGNLVVKGILSPADAVRAVEAGANGVILSNHGGRQLDAAPSPLDVLPAVRAAIGERAEILLDSGVRRGSDILIALALGARLTLFGRPMLFGAAAGGEAGVRHALALMRREVDIVMGQIGVPELAAIGSHSLWPPGS
;
A
#
# COMPACT_ATOMS: atom_id res chain seq x y z
N MET A 1 9.21 -24.52 2.78
CA MET A 1 7.92 -24.32 3.46
C MET A 1 6.88 -24.12 2.37
N SER A 2 5.76 -24.82 2.42
CA SER A 2 4.59 -24.55 1.55
C SER A 2 3.81 -23.33 2.08
N ILE A 3 2.94 -22.79 1.25
CA ILE A 3 2.11 -21.63 1.61
C ILE A 3 1.19 -21.96 2.79
N ASP A 4 0.65 -23.17 2.84
CA ASP A 4 -0.28 -23.63 3.87
C ASP A 4 0.38 -23.72 5.27
N ARG A 5 1.70 -23.72 5.32
CA ARG A 5 2.49 -23.73 6.56
C ARG A 5 2.97 -22.34 6.97
N ALA A 6 2.67 -21.31 6.18
CA ALA A 6 2.98 -19.93 6.55
C ALA A 6 1.96 -19.46 7.59
N LEU A 7 2.42 -19.07 8.76
CA LEU A 7 1.60 -18.66 9.90
C LEU A 7 1.56 -17.13 10.07
N ASN A 8 2.42 -16.42 9.36
CA ASN A 8 2.56 -14.96 9.43
C ASN A 8 3.19 -14.40 8.16
N PHE A 9 3.32 -13.08 8.08
CA PHE A 9 3.91 -12.42 6.93
C PHE A 9 5.43 -12.63 6.77
N ASP A 10 6.16 -12.86 7.86
CA ASP A 10 7.59 -13.16 7.79
C ASP A 10 7.83 -14.54 7.17
N ASP A 11 6.94 -15.51 7.39
CA ASP A 11 6.96 -16.80 6.69
C ASP A 11 6.73 -16.63 5.18
N LEU A 12 5.74 -15.82 4.79
CA LEU A 12 5.49 -15.51 3.38
C LEU A 12 6.69 -14.80 2.75
N ARG A 13 7.31 -13.85 3.48
CA ARG A 13 8.55 -13.18 3.06
C ARG A 13 9.68 -14.17 2.84
N ALA A 14 9.87 -15.12 3.75
CA ALA A 14 10.90 -16.15 3.64
C ALA A 14 10.67 -17.09 2.43
N ILE A 15 9.41 -17.41 2.12
CA ILE A 15 9.05 -18.17 0.92
C ILE A 15 9.30 -17.34 -0.35
N ALA A 16 8.89 -16.07 -0.37
CA ALA A 16 9.09 -15.14 -1.48
C ALA A 16 10.59 -14.96 -1.78
N LYS A 17 11.42 -14.78 -0.74
CA LYS A 17 12.87 -14.66 -0.87
C LYS A 17 13.52 -15.84 -1.61
N ARG A 18 12.99 -17.05 -1.41
CA ARG A 18 13.50 -18.26 -2.10
C ARG A 18 12.98 -18.42 -3.53
N LYS A 19 11.86 -17.77 -3.86
CA LYS A 19 11.19 -17.91 -5.16
C LYS A 19 11.52 -16.80 -6.15
N LEU A 20 11.88 -15.62 -5.64
CA LEU A 20 12.19 -14.45 -6.45
C LEU A 20 13.68 -14.28 -6.64
N PRO A 21 14.14 -13.88 -7.84
CA PRO A 21 15.48 -13.39 -8.03
C PRO A 21 15.81 -12.25 -7.06
N LYS A 22 17.07 -12.19 -6.62
CA LYS A 22 17.52 -11.19 -5.63
C LYS A 22 17.14 -9.75 -6.01
N ILE A 23 17.32 -9.40 -7.30
CA ILE A 23 16.99 -8.06 -7.81
C ILE A 23 15.50 -7.73 -7.62
N VAL A 24 14.59 -8.68 -7.80
CA VAL A 24 13.16 -8.51 -7.62
C VAL A 24 12.78 -8.55 -6.15
N PHE A 25 13.35 -9.49 -5.38
CA PHE A 25 13.11 -9.55 -3.95
C PHE A 25 13.53 -8.27 -3.25
N ASP A 26 14.72 -7.76 -3.53
CA ASP A 26 15.23 -6.52 -2.93
C ASP A 26 14.45 -5.28 -3.39
N PHE A 27 13.89 -5.29 -4.61
CA PHE A 27 12.97 -4.25 -5.05
C PHE A 27 11.69 -4.21 -4.20
N VAL A 28 11.12 -5.36 -3.87
CA VAL A 28 9.90 -5.45 -3.03
C VAL A 28 10.23 -5.18 -1.56
N ASP A 29 11.27 -5.81 -1.02
CA ASP A 29 11.60 -5.85 0.40
C ASP A 29 12.32 -4.59 0.89
N GLY A 30 13.15 -3.98 0.04
CA GLY A 30 14.08 -2.92 0.40
C GLY A 30 13.45 -1.57 0.73
N GLY A 31 14.25 -0.76 1.40
CA GLY A 31 14.00 0.64 1.74
C GLY A 31 14.90 1.60 0.98
N VAL A 32 15.21 2.72 1.62
CA VAL A 32 16.10 3.77 1.13
C VAL A 32 17.32 3.87 2.06
N GLU A 33 18.47 4.25 1.52
CA GLU A 33 19.73 4.48 2.25
C GLU A 33 20.08 3.34 3.22
N ASP A 34 20.21 3.60 4.52
CA ASP A 34 20.55 2.64 5.57
C ASP A 34 19.34 1.82 6.06
N GLU A 35 18.14 2.10 5.55
CA GLU A 35 16.88 1.43 5.91
C GLU A 35 16.48 1.60 7.39
N THR A 36 16.92 2.67 8.04
CA THR A 36 16.58 2.98 9.44
C THR A 36 15.10 3.29 9.59
N CYS A 37 14.52 4.06 8.66
CA CYS A 37 13.08 4.30 8.60
C CYS A 37 12.29 2.99 8.38
N LEU A 38 12.79 2.09 7.51
CA LEU A 38 12.17 0.79 7.29
C LEU A 38 12.13 -0.05 8.58
N ALA A 39 13.21 -0.04 9.36
CA ALA A 39 13.30 -0.72 10.65
C ALA A 39 12.38 -0.04 11.69
N ARG A 40 12.40 1.31 11.77
CA ARG A 40 11.56 2.09 12.70
C ARG A 40 10.07 1.85 12.45
N ASN A 41 9.64 1.74 11.21
CA ASN A 41 8.25 1.44 10.87
C ASN A 41 7.73 0.16 11.54
N ARG A 42 8.59 -0.83 11.77
CA ARG A 42 8.20 -2.07 12.48
C ARG A 42 8.35 -1.93 13.99
N SER A 43 9.45 -1.31 14.44
CA SER A 43 9.72 -1.19 15.88
C SER A 43 8.80 -0.21 16.58
N ALA A 44 8.25 0.79 15.90
CA ALA A 44 7.32 1.76 16.47
C ALA A 44 6.10 1.11 17.15
N PHE A 45 5.59 0.01 16.59
CA PHE A 45 4.49 -0.75 17.22
C PHE A 45 4.89 -1.42 18.52
N GLN A 46 6.19 -1.67 18.75
CA GLN A 46 6.70 -2.28 19.98
C GLN A 46 6.75 -1.30 21.15
N ASP A 47 6.59 0.00 20.90
CA ASP A 47 6.52 1.03 21.93
C ASP A 47 5.15 1.02 22.64
N TYR A 48 4.17 0.34 22.08
CA TYR A 48 2.81 0.24 22.62
C TYR A 48 2.50 -1.17 23.09
N ARG A 49 1.62 -1.26 24.10
CA ARG A 49 1.08 -2.53 24.61
C ARG A 49 -0.43 -2.44 24.65
N LEU A 50 -1.10 -3.45 24.11
CA LEU A 50 -2.55 -3.59 24.26
C LEU A 50 -2.85 -4.05 25.69
N LEU A 51 -3.84 -3.43 26.32
CA LEU A 51 -4.28 -3.75 27.67
C LEU A 51 -5.47 -4.72 27.60
N PRO A 52 -5.30 -5.98 28.06
CA PRO A 52 -6.41 -6.94 28.09
C PRO A 52 -7.45 -6.58 29.15
N HIS A 53 -8.73 -6.70 28.78
CA HIS A 53 -9.87 -6.67 29.68
C HIS A 53 -10.55 -8.04 29.70
N TYR A 54 -10.61 -8.67 30.86
CA TYR A 54 -11.14 -10.02 31.01
C TYR A 54 -12.59 -9.98 31.48
N LEU A 55 -13.27 -11.15 31.41
CA LEU A 55 -14.68 -11.34 31.80
C LEU A 55 -15.67 -10.56 30.87
N VAL A 56 -15.24 -10.28 29.64
CA VAL A 56 -16.08 -9.74 28.59
C VAL A 56 -16.50 -10.90 27.68
N ASP A 57 -17.79 -10.94 27.30
CA ASP A 57 -18.25 -11.91 26.32
C ASP A 57 -17.72 -11.58 24.92
N VAL A 58 -16.78 -12.38 24.47
CA VAL A 58 -16.15 -12.28 23.13
C VAL A 58 -16.51 -13.48 22.25
N SER A 59 -17.61 -14.18 22.55
CA SER A 59 -18.09 -15.32 21.74
C SER A 59 -18.47 -14.92 20.32
N LYS A 60 -18.93 -13.66 20.14
CA LYS A 60 -19.20 -13.04 18.84
C LYS A 60 -18.33 -11.81 18.72
N ARG A 61 -17.52 -11.76 17.68
CA ARG A 61 -16.65 -10.61 17.38
C ARG A 61 -16.94 -10.10 15.98
N ASP A 62 -16.99 -8.77 15.83
CA ASP A 62 -17.16 -8.07 14.56
C ASP A 62 -15.99 -7.12 14.33
N GLN A 63 -15.12 -7.47 13.39
CA GLN A 63 -13.99 -6.64 12.99
C GLN A 63 -14.30 -5.72 11.80
N SER A 64 -15.57 -5.58 11.43
CA SER A 64 -15.95 -4.69 10.35
C SER A 64 -15.77 -3.21 10.71
N VAL A 65 -15.54 -2.39 9.70
CA VAL A 65 -15.36 -0.95 9.85
C VAL A 65 -16.13 -0.20 8.77
N SER A 66 -16.75 0.91 9.13
CA SER A 66 -17.34 1.84 8.17
C SER A 66 -16.36 2.94 7.82
N LEU A 67 -16.16 3.17 6.52
CA LEU A 67 -15.23 4.18 5.99
C LEU A 67 -15.82 4.76 4.70
N PHE A 68 -15.93 6.09 4.62
CA PHE A 68 -16.52 6.81 3.48
C PHE A 68 -17.91 6.30 3.06
N GLY A 69 -18.77 5.99 4.05
CA GLY A 69 -20.12 5.49 3.81
C GLY A 69 -20.22 4.00 3.44
N ARG A 70 -19.11 3.30 3.32
CA ARG A 70 -19.05 1.86 2.99
C ARG A 70 -18.59 1.03 4.18
N ARG A 71 -19.24 -0.13 4.38
CA ARG A 71 -18.81 -1.11 5.38
C ARG A 71 -17.85 -2.13 4.76
N TYR A 72 -16.67 -2.24 5.36
CA TYR A 72 -15.66 -3.25 5.04
C TYR A 72 -15.61 -4.32 6.12
N ASN A 73 -15.26 -5.56 5.76
CA ASN A 73 -15.30 -6.69 6.68
C ASN A 73 -14.10 -6.74 7.66
N SER A 74 -13.09 -5.91 7.44
CA SER A 74 -11.89 -5.86 8.29
C SER A 74 -11.28 -4.46 8.28
N PRO A 75 -10.58 -4.04 9.35
CA PRO A 75 -10.03 -2.69 9.50
C PRO A 75 -8.69 -2.53 8.76
N PHE A 76 -8.55 -3.18 7.63
CA PHE A 76 -7.36 -3.10 6.80
C PHE A 76 -7.67 -3.18 5.31
N GLY A 77 -6.71 -2.73 4.50
CA GLY A 77 -6.77 -2.79 3.06
C GLY A 77 -5.39 -2.98 2.43
N ILE A 78 -5.36 -3.01 1.10
CA ILE A 78 -4.15 -3.24 0.31
C ILE A 78 -3.60 -1.90 -0.16
N SER A 79 -2.36 -1.55 0.26
CA SER A 79 -1.66 -0.35 -0.18
C SER A 79 -1.38 -0.35 -1.68
N PRO A 80 -1.27 0.84 -2.32
CA PRO A 80 -0.92 0.94 -3.72
C PRO A 80 0.54 0.53 -3.95
N MET A 81 0.77 -0.25 -5.01
CA MET A 81 2.09 -0.77 -5.38
C MET A 81 2.30 -0.67 -6.88
N GLY A 82 3.37 0.02 -7.29
CA GLY A 82 3.78 0.08 -8.69
C GLY A 82 4.71 -1.08 -9.06
N LEU A 83 4.72 -1.48 -10.34
CA LEU A 83 5.55 -2.57 -10.88
C LEU A 83 5.41 -3.90 -10.14
N ALA A 84 4.25 -4.15 -9.55
CA ALA A 84 3.96 -5.34 -8.76
C ALA A 84 4.07 -6.64 -9.58
N GLY A 85 3.86 -6.55 -10.89
CA GLY A 85 4.00 -7.65 -11.86
C GLY A 85 5.38 -8.31 -11.90
N LEU A 86 6.43 -7.61 -11.43
CA LEU A 86 7.76 -8.21 -11.25
C LEU A 86 7.76 -9.33 -10.21
N ALA A 87 6.99 -9.16 -9.12
CA ALA A 87 6.88 -10.21 -8.10
C ALA A 87 6.03 -11.38 -8.60
N TYR A 88 4.93 -11.08 -9.31
CA TYR A 88 4.06 -12.10 -9.91
C TYR A 88 3.25 -11.49 -11.06
N PRO A 89 3.34 -12.01 -12.29
CA PRO A 89 2.56 -11.50 -13.42
C PRO A 89 1.06 -11.48 -13.15
N GLY A 90 0.39 -10.38 -13.51
CA GLY A 90 -1.05 -10.21 -13.31
C GLY A 90 -1.49 -9.98 -11.86
N VAL A 91 -0.56 -9.73 -10.95
CA VAL A 91 -0.84 -9.59 -9.52
C VAL A 91 -1.84 -8.49 -9.19
N ASP A 92 -1.87 -7.38 -9.94
CA ASP A 92 -2.80 -6.28 -9.68
C ASP A 92 -4.26 -6.75 -9.70
N LEU A 93 -4.64 -7.59 -10.68
CA LEU A 93 -5.98 -8.15 -10.77
C LEU A 93 -6.25 -9.25 -9.73
N LEU A 94 -5.21 -10.00 -9.33
CA LEU A 94 -5.33 -10.95 -8.21
C LEU A 94 -5.57 -10.22 -6.89
N LEU A 95 -4.93 -9.07 -6.67
CA LEU A 95 -5.14 -8.21 -5.50
C LEU A 95 -6.55 -7.64 -5.49
N ALA A 96 -7.01 -7.10 -6.64
CA ALA A 96 -8.37 -6.59 -6.80
C ALA A 96 -9.42 -7.67 -6.49
N LYS A 97 -9.28 -8.87 -7.07
CA LYS A 97 -10.18 -10.01 -6.85
C LYS A 97 -10.22 -10.43 -5.38
N ALA A 98 -9.05 -10.61 -4.77
CA ALA A 98 -8.97 -11.01 -3.37
C ALA A 98 -9.53 -9.93 -2.42
N ALA A 99 -9.34 -8.65 -2.74
CA ALA A 99 -9.92 -7.54 -1.98
C ALA A 99 -11.44 -7.53 -2.08
N ALA A 100 -12.02 -7.77 -3.26
CA ALA A 100 -13.46 -7.90 -3.46
C ALA A 100 -14.04 -9.08 -2.66
N GLU A 101 -13.41 -10.25 -2.74
CA GLU A 101 -13.84 -11.46 -2.00
C GLU A 101 -13.77 -11.26 -0.48
N ALA A 102 -12.73 -10.58 0.01
CA ALA A 102 -12.56 -10.27 1.43
C ALA A 102 -13.38 -9.05 1.88
N ASN A 103 -13.95 -8.29 0.96
CA ASN A 103 -14.57 -6.99 1.16
C ASN A 103 -13.68 -6.04 1.98
N VAL A 104 -12.50 -5.75 1.42
CA VAL A 104 -11.53 -4.76 1.96
C VAL A 104 -11.13 -3.79 0.84
N PRO A 105 -10.67 -2.56 1.14
CA PRO A 105 -10.22 -1.64 0.10
C PRO A 105 -8.92 -2.12 -0.57
N TYR A 106 -8.86 -1.94 -1.88
CA TYR A 106 -7.66 -2.11 -2.71
C TYR A 106 -7.29 -0.78 -3.36
N LEU A 107 -6.15 -0.23 -3.02
CA LEU A 107 -5.63 0.98 -3.62
C LEU A 107 -4.79 0.59 -4.84
N MET A 108 -5.33 0.78 -6.03
CA MET A 108 -4.62 0.52 -7.27
C MET A 108 -3.74 1.72 -7.64
N SER A 109 -2.46 1.48 -7.85
CA SER A 109 -1.52 2.53 -8.28
C SER A 109 -1.68 2.87 -9.75
N ASN A 110 -1.52 4.13 -10.13
CA ASN A 110 -1.40 4.49 -11.55
C ASN A 110 -0.12 3.92 -12.21
N ALA A 111 0.85 3.46 -11.41
CA ALA A 111 2.04 2.73 -11.85
C ALA A 111 1.86 1.20 -11.88
N SER A 112 0.62 0.69 -11.84
CA SER A 112 0.26 -0.73 -11.91
C SER A 112 0.51 -1.32 -13.29
N ASN A 113 0.58 -2.66 -13.33
CA ASN A 113 0.75 -3.44 -14.56
C ASN A 113 -0.58 -3.93 -15.15
N ALA A 114 -1.70 -3.44 -14.64
CA ALA A 114 -3.04 -3.57 -15.21
C ALA A 114 -3.67 -2.19 -15.36
N THR A 115 -4.71 -2.05 -16.19
CA THR A 115 -5.45 -0.81 -16.31
C THR A 115 -6.43 -0.63 -15.16
N ILE A 116 -6.78 0.61 -14.87
CA ILE A 116 -7.80 0.93 -13.86
C ILE A 116 -9.16 0.36 -14.24
N GLU A 117 -9.47 0.32 -15.55
CA GLU A 117 -10.69 -0.26 -16.09
C GLU A 117 -10.79 -1.75 -15.78
N ALA A 118 -9.71 -2.49 -15.96
CA ALA A 118 -9.66 -3.93 -15.65
C ALA A 118 -9.84 -4.20 -14.14
N ALA A 119 -9.22 -3.38 -13.29
CA ALA A 119 -9.38 -3.52 -11.85
C ALA A 119 -10.79 -3.15 -11.37
N ALA A 120 -11.37 -2.07 -11.92
CA ALA A 120 -12.75 -1.66 -11.63
C ALA A 120 -13.76 -2.72 -12.09
N ALA A 121 -13.52 -3.39 -13.20
CA ALA A 121 -14.37 -4.50 -13.65
C ALA A 121 -14.35 -5.72 -12.71
N VAL A 122 -13.18 -6.00 -12.10
CA VAL A 122 -13.01 -7.12 -11.15
C VAL A 122 -13.53 -6.78 -9.75
N ALA A 123 -13.31 -5.54 -9.29
CA ALA A 123 -13.60 -5.11 -7.92
C ALA A 123 -14.20 -3.68 -7.92
N PRO A 124 -15.39 -3.45 -8.50
CA PRO A 124 -15.95 -2.12 -8.72
C PRO A 124 -16.14 -1.33 -7.42
N HIS A 125 -16.42 -2.03 -6.33
CA HIS A 125 -16.73 -1.42 -5.04
C HIS A 125 -15.55 -1.36 -4.07
N ASN A 126 -14.45 -2.03 -4.38
CA ASN A 126 -13.30 -2.13 -3.48
C ASN A 126 -12.06 -1.41 -4.06
N THR A 127 -12.09 -1.06 -5.36
CA THR A 127 -10.98 -0.39 -6.02
C THR A 127 -11.02 1.11 -5.75
N TRP A 128 -9.94 1.62 -5.14
CA TRP A 128 -9.62 3.03 -5.05
C TRP A 128 -8.48 3.32 -6.02
N PHE A 129 -8.49 4.48 -6.65
CA PHE A 129 -7.43 4.81 -7.59
C PHE A 129 -6.39 5.73 -6.96
N GLN A 130 -5.13 5.29 -6.91
CA GLN A 130 -4.02 6.09 -6.43
C GLN A 130 -3.26 6.67 -7.62
N ILE A 131 -3.04 7.98 -7.58
CA ILE A 131 -2.25 8.71 -8.57
C ILE A 131 -1.03 9.38 -7.92
N TYR A 132 0.08 9.38 -8.67
CA TYR A 132 1.13 10.37 -8.54
C TYR A 132 0.83 11.49 -9.53
N ALA A 133 0.90 12.73 -9.08
CA ALA A 133 0.86 13.84 -10.02
C ALA A 133 2.06 13.77 -10.98
N THR A 134 1.85 14.21 -12.20
CA THR A 134 2.85 14.26 -13.26
C THR A 134 3.18 15.70 -13.61
N THR A 135 4.26 15.91 -14.34
CA THR A 135 4.60 17.23 -14.88
C THR A 135 3.71 17.60 -16.09
N ASP A 136 3.00 16.64 -16.69
CA ASP A 136 2.01 16.89 -17.76
C ASP A 136 0.59 16.94 -17.18
N GLU A 137 0.02 18.15 -17.17
CA GLU A 137 -1.32 18.41 -16.64
C GLU A 137 -2.43 17.66 -17.38
N ARG A 138 -2.30 17.46 -18.69
CA ARG A 138 -3.30 16.75 -19.49
C ARG A 138 -3.46 15.31 -19.01
N ILE A 139 -2.35 14.66 -18.65
CA ILE A 139 -2.36 13.30 -18.11
C ILE A 139 -3.02 13.28 -16.71
N ASN A 140 -2.71 14.27 -15.86
CA ASN A 140 -3.34 14.38 -14.53
C ASN A 140 -4.86 14.49 -14.64
N ILE A 141 -5.33 15.37 -15.54
CA ILE A 141 -6.77 15.57 -15.81
C ILE A 141 -7.41 14.28 -16.33
N ASP A 142 -6.75 13.60 -17.28
CA ASP A 142 -7.29 12.39 -17.88
C ASP A 142 -7.36 11.21 -16.88
N LEU A 143 -6.34 11.02 -16.04
CA LEU A 143 -6.36 10.01 -14.99
C LEU A 143 -7.55 10.21 -14.02
N VAL A 144 -7.81 11.46 -13.61
CA VAL A 144 -8.97 11.79 -12.76
C VAL A 144 -10.27 11.55 -13.51
N ARG A 145 -10.35 11.95 -14.80
CA ARG A 145 -11.51 11.71 -15.65
C ARG A 145 -11.81 10.22 -15.79
N ARG A 146 -10.80 9.38 -16.10
CA ARG A 146 -10.97 7.91 -16.21
C ARG A 146 -11.52 7.30 -14.92
N ALA A 147 -10.98 7.69 -13.76
CA ALA A 147 -11.48 7.23 -12.47
C ALA A 147 -12.97 7.62 -12.24
N ARG A 148 -13.35 8.84 -12.60
CA ARG A 148 -14.72 9.33 -12.50
C ARG A 148 -15.65 8.59 -13.46
N ASP A 149 -15.24 8.41 -14.71
CA ASP A 149 -16.02 7.74 -15.75
C ASP A 149 -16.30 6.25 -15.42
N LEU A 150 -15.43 5.65 -14.60
CA LEU A 150 -15.61 4.31 -14.01
C LEU A 150 -16.46 4.32 -12.71
N ALA A 151 -16.99 5.47 -12.31
CA ALA A 151 -17.75 5.64 -11.07
C ALA A 151 -16.99 5.16 -9.81
N LEU A 152 -15.66 5.28 -9.78
CA LEU A 152 -14.89 5.00 -8.58
C LEU A 152 -15.22 6.01 -7.50
N GLU A 153 -15.36 5.53 -6.26
CA GLU A 153 -15.78 6.37 -5.14
C GLU A 153 -14.63 7.14 -4.48
N THR A 154 -13.39 6.64 -4.60
CA THR A 154 -12.24 7.19 -3.86
C THR A 154 -11.02 7.36 -4.76
N LEU A 155 -10.50 8.58 -4.77
CA LEU A 155 -9.22 8.96 -5.39
C LEU A 155 -8.18 9.21 -4.30
N VAL A 156 -6.99 8.63 -4.46
CA VAL A 156 -5.85 8.79 -3.54
C VAL A 156 -4.73 9.55 -4.25
N VAL A 157 -4.37 10.72 -3.75
CA VAL A 157 -3.25 11.51 -4.28
C VAL A 157 -2.04 11.31 -3.39
N THR A 158 -0.96 10.77 -3.96
CA THR A 158 0.29 10.52 -3.24
C THR A 158 1.24 11.70 -3.38
N VAL A 159 1.70 12.25 -2.24
CA VAL A 159 2.48 13.50 -2.18
C VAL A 159 3.91 13.32 -1.64
N ASP A 160 4.26 12.15 -1.13
CA ASP A 160 5.55 11.85 -0.50
C ASP A 160 6.67 11.46 -1.49
N VAL A 161 6.47 11.71 -2.80
CA VAL A 161 7.45 11.40 -3.86
C VAL A 161 7.73 12.66 -4.70
N PRO A 162 8.27 13.73 -4.11
CA PRO A 162 8.62 14.94 -4.86
C PRO A 162 9.83 14.73 -5.76
N VAL A 163 10.75 13.84 -5.40
CA VAL A 163 11.97 13.48 -6.13
C VAL A 163 12.24 11.98 -6.02
N ASN A 164 13.13 11.47 -6.88
CA ASN A 164 13.59 10.08 -6.81
C ASN A 164 14.39 9.85 -5.52
N SER A 165 14.11 8.76 -4.83
CA SER A 165 14.79 8.36 -3.62
C SER A 165 16.07 7.55 -3.89
N ASN A 166 17.00 7.57 -2.93
CA ASN A 166 18.28 6.86 -3.02
C ASN A 166 18.15 5.40 -2.55
N ARG A 167 17.49 4.55 -3.34
CA ARG A 167 17.33 3.11 -3.04
C ARG A 167 18.61 2.36 -3.35
N GLU A 168 19.59 2.44 -2.46
CA GLU A 168 20.92 1.91 -2.66
C GLU A 168 20.93 0.40 -2.91
N ARG A 169 20.13 -0.37 -2.18
CA ARG A 169 20.00 -1.81 -2.37
C ARG A 169 19.62 -2.15 -3.82
N ASN A 170 18.66 -1.42 -4.40
CA ASN A 170 18.25 -1.59 -5.79
C ASN A 170 19.38 -1.21 -6.75
N ARG A 171 20.08 -0.10 -6.50
CA ARG A 171 21.19 0.37 -7.34
C ARG A 171 22.36 -0.62 -7.32
N ARG A 172 22.71 -1.16 -6.13
CA ARG A 172 23.76 -2.19 -6.00
C ARG A 172 23.41 -3.47 -6.76
N ASN A 173 22.13 -3.82 -6.87
CA ASN A 173 21.67 -4.98 -7.64
C ASN A 173 21.49 -4.69 -9.15
N GLY A 174 21.80 -3.48 -9.63
CA GLY A 174 21.64 -3.12 -11.03
C GLY A 174 20.18 -2.89 -11.44
N PHE A 175 19.25 -2.73 -10.49
CA PHE A 175 17.87 -2.41 -10.80
C PHE A 175 17.79 -1.02 -11.43
N SER A 176 17.44 -0.97 -12.68
CA SER A 176 17.31 0.25 -13.48
C SER A 176 16.15 0.12 -14.46
N ARG A 177 15.77 1.21 -15.06
CA ARG A 177 14.81 1.20 -16.16
C ARG A 177 15.44 1.86 -17.38
N PRO A 178 15.60 1.17 -18.51
CA PRO A 178 15.39 -0.28 -18.67
C PRO A 178 16.32 -1.12 -17.78
N PRO A 179 15.92 -2.34 -17.40
CA PRO A 179 16.75 -3.22 -16.57
C PRO A 179 18.05 -3.57 -17.27
N LYS A 180 19.16 -3.47 -16.53
CA LYS A 180 20.46 -3.91 -17.03
C LYS A 180 20.67 -5.39 -16.74
N MET A 181 20.64 -6.22 -17.77
CA MET A 181 20.94 -7.64 -17.66
C MET A 181 22.45 -7.83 -17.54
N THR A 182 22.97 -7.75 -16.33
CA THR A 182 24.36 -8.09 -16.03
C THR A 182 24.56 -9.61 -15.95
N LEU A 183 25.79 -10.10 -16.12
CA LEU A 183 26.10 -11.52 -15.97
C LEU A 183 25.67 -12.04 -14.59
N ALA A 184 25.84 -11.25 -13.54
CA ALA A 184 25.44 -11.61 -12.18
C ALA A 184 23.91 -11.77 -12.07
N VAL A 185 23.12 -10.84 -12.64
CA VAL A 185 21.65 -10.91 -12.68
C VAL A 185 21.20 -12.14 -13.49
N PHE A 186 21.88 -12.41 -14.61
CA PHE A 186 21.55 -13.57 -15.46
C PHE A 186 21.80 -14.89 -14.70
N LEU A 187 23.01 -15.08 -14.15
CA LEU A 187 23.38 -16.31 -13.41
C LEU A 187 22.48 -16.53 -12.20
N GLU A 188 22.20 -15.47 -11.46
CA GLU A 188 21.29 -15.55 -10.28
C GLU A 188 19.88 -15.89 -10.69
N SER A 189 19.38 -15.34 -11.80
CA SER A 189 18.05 -15.66 -12.32
C SER A 189 17.88 -17.14 -12.69
N LEU A 190 18.95 -17.81 -13.13
CA LEU A 190 18.92 -19.25 -13.42
C LEU A 190 18.61 -20.11 -12.19
N LEU A 191 18.85 -19.60 -10.98
CA LEU A 191 18.49 -20.25 -9.73
C LEU A 191 16.97 -20.20 -9.44
N HIS A 192 16.22 -19.41 -10.22
CA HIS A 192 14.79 -19.18 -10.07
C HIS A 192 13.98 -19.55 -11.32
N PRO A 193 14.12 -20.80 -11.85
CA PRO A 193 13.58 -21.16 -13.18
C PRO A 193 12.09 -20.96 -13.32
N ARG A 194 11.31 -21.15 -12.24
CA ARG A 194 9.85 -20.93 -12.26
C ARG A 194 9.49 -19.46 -12.40
N TRP A 195 10.26 -18.56 -11.81
CA TRP A 195 10.06 -17.13 -11.98
C TRP A 195 10.47 -16.70 -13.40
N VAL A 196 11.61 -17.17 -13.89
CA VAL A 196 12.08 -16.89 -15.27
C VAL A 196 11.07 -17.34 -16.30
N ALA A 197 10.55 -18.58 -16.18
CA ALA A 197 9.53 -19.08 -17.10
C ALA A 197 8.28 -18.19 -17.11
N ARG A 198 7.76 -17.79 -15.95
CA ARG A 198 6.62 -16.88 -15.85
C ARG A 198 6.92 -15.50 -16.46
N PHE A 199 8.09 -14.95 -16.16
CA PHE A 199 8.53 -13.67 -16.69
C PHE A 199 8.59 -13.67 -18.21
N ILE A 200 9.16 -14.71 -18.83
CA ILE A 200 9.22 -14.85 -20.29
C ILE A 200 7.81 -15.04 -20.88
N LEU A 201 7.01 -15.95 -20.31
CA LEU A 201 5.66 -16.24 -20.79
C LEU A 201 4.70 -15.05 -20.67
N SER A 202 4.94 -14.15 -19.69
CA SER A 202 4.16 -12.91 -19.57
C SER A 202 4.65 -11.78 -20.49
N GLY A 203 5.66 -12.04 -21.31
CA GLY A 203 6.22 -11.07 -22.25
C GLY A 203 7.34 -10.22 -21.68
N GLY A 204 8.01 -10.66 -20.61
CA GLY A 204 9.17 -9.98 -20.03
C GLY A 204 8.80 -8.87 -19.05
N ILE A 205 9.40 -7.69 -19.22
CA ILE A 205 9.18 -6.55 -18.33
C ILE A 205 7.69 -6.18 -18.30
N PRO A 206 7.06 -6.10 -17.09
CA PRO A 206 5.66 -5.74 -17.00
C PRO A 206 5.43 -4.30 -17.46
N ALA A 207 4.55 -4.10 -18.44
CA ALA A 207 4.16 -2.78 -18.91
C ALA A 207 3.39 -2.00 -17.85
N MET A 208 3.50 -0.68 -17.82
CA MET A 208 2.64 0.19 -17.04
C MET A 208 1.38 0.51 -17.87
N GLU A 209 0.37 -0.35 -17.76
CA GLU A 209 -0.79 -0.35 -18.66
C GLU A 209 -1.62 0.95 -18.59
N ASN A 210 -1.69 1.60 -17.41
CA ASN A 210 -2.36 2.90 -17.30
C ASN A 210 -1.67 4.02 -18.09
N TRP A 211 -0.39 3.83 -18.44
CA TRP A 211 0.45 4.81 -19.13
C TRP A 211 0.60 4.52 -20.63
N GLY A 212 0.28 3.30 -21.06
CA GLY A 212 0.40 2.88 -22.45
C GLY A 212 -0.40 3.77 -23.41
N VAL A 213 -1.57 4.25 -22.98
CA VAL A 213 -2.46 5.12 -23.76
C VAL A 213 -1.87 6.52 -24.04
N TYR A 214 -0.88 6.95 -23.26
CA TYR A 214 -0.21 8.26 -23.41
C TYR A 214 1.14 8.14 -24.12
N ALA A 215 1.64 6.93 -24.31
CA ALA A 215 2.93 6.69 -24.95
C ALA A 215 2.91 7.14 -26.42
N PRO A 216 4.01 7.69 -26.96
CA PRO A 216 4.09 8.06 -28.34
C PRO A 216 3.80 6.88 -29.29
N PRO A 217 3.17 7.10 -30.46
CA PRO A 217 2.98 6.07 -31.46
C PRO A 217 4.31 5.39 -31.84
N GLY A 218 4.30 4.05 -31.91
CA GLY A 218 5.51 3.27 -32.20
C GLY A 218 6.42 3.01 -31.00
N SER A 219 6.09 3.50 -29.81
CA SER A 219 6.75 3.09 -28.58
C SER A 219 6.56 1.58 -28.37
N GLY A 220 7.63 0.88 -27.98
CA GLY A 220 7.53 -0.53 -27.63
C GLY A 220 6.58 -0.76 -26.45
N ARG A 221 6.40 -2.03 -26.06
CA ARG A 221 5.51 -2.44 -24.97
C ARG A 221 5.74 -1.66 -23.64
N ASP A 222 6.96 -1.20 -23.38
CA ASP A 222 7.32 -0.44 -22.17
C ASP A 222 7.27 1.08 -22.32
N GLY A 223 6.82 1.59 -23.49
CA GLY A 223 6.76 3.03 -23.76
C GLY A 223 5.96 3.83 -22.73
N GLY A 224 4.88 3.25 -22.19
CA GLY A 224 4.14 3.84 -21.07
C GLY A 224 4.99 4.01 -19.81
N GLY A 225 5.85 3.05 -19.55
CA GLY A 225 6.74 3.11 -18.41
C GLY A 225 7.91 4.06 -18.57
N ASP A 226 8.44 4.22 -19.78
CA ASP A 226 9.47 5.23 -20.08
C ASP A 226 8.89 6.63 -19.92
N LEU A 227 7.67 6.84 -20.42
CA LEU A 227 6.95 8.11 -20.24
C LEU A 227 6.68 8.39 -18.76
N TYR A 228 6.21 7.39 -17.98
CA TYR A 228 6.06 7.51 -16.53
C TYR A 228 7.37 7.95 -15.87
N GLY A 229 8.49 7.31 -16.18
CA GLY A 229 9.80 7.63 -15.62
C GLY A 229 10.30 9.03 -15.97
N THR A 230 9.84 9.59 -17.10
CA THR A 230 10.19 10.96 -17.53
C THR A 230 9.33 12.02 -16.81
N LEU A 231 8.04 11.73 -16.59
CA LEU A 231 7.07 12.70 -16.08
C LEU A 231 6.84 12.58 -14.57
N THR A 232 7.35 11.54 -13.93
CA THR A 232 7.26 11.32 -12.49
C THR A 232 8.65 11.01 -11.91
N PRO A 233 8.98 11.50 -10.72
CA PRO A 233 8.16 12.35 -9.84
C PRO A 233 7.92 13.75 -10.41
N ALA A 234 6.88 14.44 -9.88
CA ALA A 234 6.59 15.82 -10.21
C ALA A 234 6.97 16.74 -9.04
N PRO A 235 8.15 17.37 -9.08
CA PRO A 235 8.57 18.30 -8.01
C PRO A 235 7.65 19.53 -7.86
N SER A 236 6.85 19.80 -8.90
CA SER A 236 5.87 20.88 -8.96
C SER A 236 4.51 20.54 -8.32
N MET A 237 4.35 19.36 -7.69
CA MET A 237 3.14 19.05 -6.94
C MET A 237 3.03 19.97 -5.72
N THR A 238 2.03 20.85 -5.72
CA THR A 238 1.77 21.86 -4.70
C THR A 238 0.35 21.74 -4.17
N TRP A 239 0.03 22.49 -3.12
CA TRP A 239 -1.33 22.57 -2.59
C TRP A 239 -2.34 23.07 -3.64
N ALA A 240 -1.98 24.07 -4.42
CA ALA A 240 -2.82 24.56 -5.51
C ALA A 240 -3.14 23.44 -6.54
N ARG A 241 -2.18 22.57 -6.82
CA ARG A 241 -2.40 21.39 -7.66
C ARG A 241 -3.35 20.38 -7.01
N LEU A 242 -3.27 20.20 -5.70
CA LEU A 242 -4.21 19.34 -4.98
C LEU A 242 -5.63 19.89 -5.05
N GLU A 243 -5.79 21.20 -4.86
CA GLU A 243 -7.08 21.91 -4.97
C GLU A 243 -7.65 21.82 -6.38
N GLU A 244 -6.81 21.90 -7.41
CA GLU A 244 -7.21 21.67 -8.80
C GLU A 244 -7.71 20.24 -9.03
N ILE A 245 -7.00 19.23 -8.52
CA ILE A 245 -7.48 17.83 -8.55
C ILE A 245 -8.82 17.72 -7.82
N ARG A 246 -8.95 18.33 -6.63
CA ARG A 246 -10.19 18.35 -5.87
C ARG A 246 -11.34 18.95 -6.65
N SER A 247 -11.14 20.05 -7.36
CA SER A 247 -12.20 20.70 -8.15
C SER A 247 -12.74 19.82 -9.28
N ARG A 248 -11.98 18.83 -9.74
CA ARG A 248 -12.36 17.89 -10.81
C ARG A 248 -12.87 16.54 -10.29
N TRP A 249 -12.76 16.31 -8.98
CA TRP A 249 -13.15 15.07 -8.32
C TRP A 249 -14.21 15.30 -7.26
N SER A 250 -15.42 14.78 -7.46
CA SER A 250 -16.54 14.94 -6.52
C SER A 250 -16.65 13.85 -5.45
N GLY A 251 -15.97 12.71 -5.65
CA GLY A 251 -15.94 11.60 -4.70
C GLY A 251 -15.01 11.84 -3.50
N ASN A 252 -14.70 10.81 -2.75
CA ASN A 252 -13.78 10.89 -1.63
C ASN A 252 -12.36 11.17 -2.14
N LEU A 253 -11.74 12.23 -1.64
CA LEU A 253 -10.34 12.56 -1.89
C LEU A 253 -9.52 12.19 -0.65
N VAL A 254 -8.46 11.41 -0.85
CA VAL A 254 -7.55 10.99 0.22
C VAL A 254 -6.13 11.41 -0.14
N VAL A 255 -5.43 12.08 0.76
CA VAL A 255 -4.04 12.50 0.56
C VAL A 255 -3.11 11.54 1.28
N LYS A 256 -2.22 10.88 0.51
CA LYS A 256 -1.28 9.88 1.02
C LYS A 256 0.14 10.42 1.11
N GLY A 257 0.83 10.10 2.21
CA GLY A 257 2.22 10.52 2.43
C GLY A 257 2.35 11.65 3.45
N ILE A 258 1.31 11.87 4.25
CA ILE A 258 1.29 12.89 5.28
C ILE A 258 1.99 12.38 6.54
N LEU A 259 2.90 13.19 7.09
CA LEU A 259 3.58 12.95 8.37
C LEU A 259 3.57 14.18 9.29
N SER A 260 3.18 15.35 8.76
CA SER A 260 3.08 16.60 9.53
C SER A 260 1.63 16.84 9.95
N PRO A 261 1.35 17.15 11.24
CA PRO A 261 0.03 17.59 11.66
C PRO A 261 -0.47 18.85 10.92
N ALA A 262 0.44 19.79 10.61
CA ALA A 262 0.10 20.99 9.86
C ALA A 262 -0.32 20.67 8.42
N ASP A 263 0.37 19.73 7.76
CA ASP A 263 -0.01 19.28 6.42
C ASP A 263 -1.32 18.48 6.43
N ALA A 264 -1.60 17.73 7.50
CA ALA A 264 -2.89 17.05 7.66
C ALA A 264 -4.06 18.06 7.75
N VAL A 265 -3.88 19.13 8.54
CA VAL A 265 -4.86 20.24 8.62
C VAL A 265 -5.07 20.85 7.25
N ARG A 266 -3.98 21.20 6.55
CA ARG A 266 -4.05 21.81 5.22
C ARG A 266 -4.68 20.88 4.17
N ALA A 267 -4.43 19.58 4.25
CA ALA A 267 -5.10 18.60 3.37
C ALA A 267 -6.64 18.61 3.56
N VAL A 268 -7.09 18.68 4.82
CA VAL A 268 -8.52 18.81 5.15
C VAL A 268 -9.10 20.12 4.62
N GLU A 269 -8.38 21.24 4.80
CA GLU A 269 -8.78 22.56 4.28
C GLU A 269 -8.86 22.58 2.74
N ALA A 270 -7.99 21.83 2.07
CA ALA A 270 -8.03 21.61 0.61
C ALA A 270 -9.14 20.64 0.16
N GLY A 271 -10.00 20.19 1.08
CA GLY A 271 -11.16 19.34 0.78
C GLY A 271 -10.90 17.85 0.76
N ALA A 272 -9.82 17.37 1.40
CA ALA A 272 -9.61 15.93 1.59
C ALA A 272 -10.59 15.35 2.60
N ASN A 273 -11.19 14.21 2.25
CA ASN A 273 -12.06 13.42 3.13
C ASN A 273 -11.26 12.49 4.05
N GLY A 274 -9.98 12.25 3.72
CA GLY A 274 -9.09 11.44 4.53
C GLY A 274 -7.63 11.70 4.24
N VAL A 275 -6.78 11.30 5.18
CA VAL A 275 -5.33 11.29 5.02
C VAL A 275 -4.77 9.89 5.30
N ILE A 276 -3.79 9.46 4.52
CA ILE A 276 -3.01 8.24 4.80
C ILE A 276 -1.67 8.69 5.35
N LEU A 277 -1.44 8.44 6.64
CA LEU A 277 -0.14 8.62 7.26
C LEU A 277 0.81 7.57 6.70
N SER A 278 1.89 8.02 6.08
CA SER A 278 2.77 7.16 5.31
C SER A 278 4.14 7.80 5.14
N ASN A 279 5.21 7.01 5.24
CA ASN A 279 6.55 7.34 4.78
C ASN A 279 6.94 6.46 3.57
N HIS A 280 5.94 6.04 2.79
CA HIS A 280 6.14 5.17 1.61
C HIS A 280 6.78 3.81 1.97
N GLY A 281 6.56 3.33 3.19
CA GLY A 281 7.15 2.09 3.67
C GLY A 281 8.67 2.15 3.86
N GLY A 282 9.23 3.31 4.21
CA GLY A 282 10.67 3.54 4.36
C GLY A 282 11.41 3.55 3.02
N ARG A 283 10.77 4.06 1.96
CA ARG A 283 11.33 4.04 0.59
C ARG A 283 11.66 5.42 0.04
N GLN A 284 11.43 6.51 0.79
CA GLN A 284 11.62 7.89 0.32
C GLN A 284 12.65 8.65 1.14
N LEU A 285 12.41 8.93 2.39
CA LEU A 285 13.34 9.63 3.30
C LEU A 285 13.68 8.70 4.47
N ASP A 286 14.95 8.34 4.63
CA ASP A 286 15.37 7.40 5.68
C ASP A 286 15.30 8.00 7.10
N ALA A 287 15.47 9.30 7.21
CA ALA A 287 15.34 10.04 8.48
C ALA A 287 13.88 10.43 8.81
N ALA A 288 12.87 9.91 8.09
CA ALA A 288 11.48 10.22 8.38
C ALA A 288 10.98 9.47 9.63
N PRO A 289 10.05 10.04 10.42
CA PRO A 289 9.40 9.33 11.51
C PRO A 289 8.53 8.19 10.97
N SER A 290 8.23 7.22 11.84
CA SER A 290 7.17 6.25 11.53
C SER A 290 5.81 6.96 11.49
N PRO A 291 4.90 6.56 10.59
CA PRO A 291 3.51 7.04 10.63
C PRO A 291 2.82 6.84 11.97
N LEU A 292 3.17 5.79 12.71
CA LEU A 292 2.65 5.53 14.04
C LEU A 292 3.12 6.59 15.06
N ASP A 293 4.38 7.08 14.92
CA ASP A 293 4.94 8.10 15.82
C ASP A 293 4.17 9.42 15.73
N VAL A 294 3.66 9.76 14.55
CA VAL A 294 2.97 11.04 14.29
C VAL A 294 1.44 10.93 14.43
N LEU A 295 0.89 9.72 14.45
CA LEU A 295 -0.56 9.48 14.45
C LEU A 295 -1.30 10.21 15.60
N PRO A 296 -0.86 10.18 16.87
CA PRO A 296 -1.58 10.87 17.94
C PRO A 296 -1.64 12.40 17.73
N ALA A 297 -0.54 13.00 17.26
CA ALA A 297 -0.47 14.44 17.00
C ALA A 297 -1.35 14.84 15.81
N VAL A 298 -1.39 14.03 14.75
CA VAL A 298 -2.28 14.26 13.61
C VAL A 298 -3.75 14.12 14.03
N ARG A 299 -4.08 13.09 14.83
CA ARG A 299 -5.44 12.90 15.36
C ARG A 299 -5.89 14.10 16.20
N ALA A 300 -5.02 14.61 17.05
CA ALA A 300 -5.30 15.81 17.83
C ALA A 300 -5.52 17.05 16.95
N ALA A 301 -4.77 17.19 15.87
CA ALA A 301 -4.83 18.35 14.99
C ALA A 301 -6.09 18.37 14.09
N ILE A 302 -6.49 17.24 13.52
CA ILE A 302 -7.63 17.22 12.58
C ILE A 302 -8.94 16.73 13.22
N GLY A 303 -8.89 16.07 14.39
CA GLY A 303 -10.09 15.54 15.06
C GLY A 303 -10.89 14.61 14.14
N GLU A 304 -12.20 14.78 14.12
CA GLU A 304 -13.14 14.00 13.28
C GLU A 304 -13.40 14.65 11.91
N ARG A 305 -12.65 15.71 11.53
CA ARG A 305 -12.88 16.44 10.26
C ARG A 305 -12.57 15.62 9.03
N ALA A 306 -11.70 14.61 9.15
CA ALA A 306 -11.36 13.68 8.08
C ALA A 306 -10.93 12.33 8.67
N GLU A 307 -11.05 11.27 7.87
CA GLU A 307 -10.62 9.94 8.25
C GLU A 307 -9.09 9.81 8.22
N ILE A 308 -8.52 9.16 9.22
CA ILE A 308 -7.09 8.87 9.27
C ILE A 308 -6.86 7.40 8.96
N LEU A 309 -6.09 7.14 7.92
CA LEU A 309 -5.59 5.82 7.60
C LEU A 309 -4.08 5.79 7.85
N LEU A 310 -3.54 4.59 8.03
CA LEU A 310 -2.12 4.41 8.26
C LEU A 310 -1.56 3.29 7.40
N ASP A 311 -0.44 3.51 6.74
CA ASP A 311 0.37 2.44 6.17
C ASP A 311 1.80 2.50 6.73
N SER A 312 2.68 1.65 6.22
CA SER A 312 4.07 1.49 6.65
C SER A 312 4.23 0.73 7.98
N GLY A 313 4.83 -0.42 7.90
CA GLY A 313 5.24 -1.20 9.08
C GLY A 313 4.29 -2.30 9.53
N VAL A 314 3.00 -2.23 9.26
CA VAL A 314 1.98 -3.20 9.67
C VAL A 314 2.35 -4.63 9.25
N ARG A 315 2.42 -5.55 10.22
CA ARG A 315 2.76 -6.97 10.02
C ARG A 315 1.90 -7.94 10.82
N ARG A 316 1.27 -7.48 11.90
CA ARG A 316 0.50 -8.30 12.84
C ARG A 316 -0.89 -7.72 13.06
N GLY A 317 -1.84 -8.55 13.48
CA GLY A 317 -3.16 -8.07 13.88
C GLY A 317 -3.11 -7.10 15.07
N SER A 318 -2.16 -7.27 15.99
CA SER A 318 -1.91 -6.31 17.08
C SER A 318 -1.50 -4.93 16.58
N ASP A 319 -0.70 -4.85 15.51
CA ASP A 319 -0.29 -3.56 14.94
C ASP A 319 -1.51 -2.76 14.47
N ILE A 320 -2.48 -3.46 13.86
CA ILE A 320 -3.73 -2.85 13.42
C ILE A 320 -4.49 -2.29 14.62
N LEU A 321 -4.71 -3.08 15.65
CA LEU A 321 -5.48 -2.64 16.81
C LEU A 321 -4.78 -1.52 17.61
N ILE A 322 -3.44 -1.51 17.65
CA ILE A 322 -2.66 -0.39 18.20
C ILE A 322 -2.92 0.88 17.39
N ALA A 323 -2.85 0.81 16.05
CA ALA A 323 -3.11 1.97 15.21
C ALA A 323 -4.55 2.49 15.36
N LEU A 324 -5.54 1.59 15.46
CA LEU A 324 -6.94 1.97 15.70
C LEU A 324 -7.10 2.63 17.08
N ALA A 325 -6.48 2.07 18.12
CA ALA A 325 -6.50 2.61 19.49
C ALA A 325 -5.90 4.03 19.57
N LEU A 326 -4.93 4.33 18.69
CA LEU A 326 -4.32 5.66 18.53
C LEU A 326 -5.10 6.61 17.63
N GLY A 327 -6.19 6.16 17.02
CA GLY A 327 -7.12 7.00 16.26
C GLY A 327 -7.09 6.82 14.75
N ALA A 328 -6.41 5.82 14.21
CA ALA A 328 -6.59 5.44 12.80
C ALA A 328 -7.95 4.74 12.62
N ARG A 329 -8.61 4.96 11.48
CA ARG A 329 -9.84 4.25 11.11
C ARG A 329 -9.54 2.90 10.44
N LEU A 330 -8.47 2.84 9.65
CA LEU A 330 -8.10 1.67 8.87
C LEU A 330 -6.59 1.67 8.62
N THR A 331 -5.99 0.49 8.52
CA THR A 331 -4.59 0.34 8.15
C THR A 331 -4.44 -0.26 6.77
N LEU A 332 -3.28 -0.03 6.13
CA LEU A 332 -2.96 -0.55 4.81
C LEU A 332 -1.61 -1.27 4.83
N PHE A 333 -1.47 -2.31 4.02
CA PHE A 333 -0.19 -3.00 3.84
C PHE A 333 0.03 -3.45 2.40
N GLY A 334 1.26 -3.29 1.90
CA GLY A 334 1.64 -3.62 0.52
C GLY A 334 2.53 -4.85 0.43
N ARG A 335 3.78 -4.76 0.94
CA ARG A 335 4.78 -5.84 0.85
C ARG A 335 4.25 -7.24 1.20
N PRO A 336 3.47 -7.43 2.30
CA PRO A 336 2.90 -8.74 2.64
C PRO A 336 2.08 -9.37 1.52
N MET A 337 1.36 -8.55 0.75
CA MET A 337 0.54 -9.01 -0.37
C MET A 337 1.41 -9.50 -1.52
N LEU A 338 2.51 -8.79 -1.82
CA LEU A 338 3.47 -9.22 -2.84
C LEU A 338 4.26 -10.47 -2.41
N PHE A 339 4.58 -10.60 -1.13
CA PHE A 339 5.16 -11.85 -0.60
C PHE A 339 4.19 -13.01 -0.76
N GLY A 340 2.91 -12.81 -0.47
CA GLY A 340 1.86 -13.80 -0.70
C GLY A 340 1.77 -14.19 -2.17
N ALA A 341 1.72 -13.22 -3.08
CA ALA A 341 1.66 -13.45 -4.51
C ALA A 341 2.89 -14.23 -5.03
N ALA A 342 4.11 -13.82 -4.63
CA ALA A 342 5.34 -14.54 -4.98
C ALA A 342 5.37 -15.95 -4.38
N ALA A 343 4.84 -16.13 -3.17
CA ALA A 343 4.79 -17.42 -2.49
C ALA A 343 3.82 -18.39 -3.19
N GLY A 344 2.68 -17.94 -3.73
CA GLY A 344 1.67 -18.84 -4.25
C GLY A 344 0.63 -18.26 -5.20
N GLY A 345 0.91 -17.16 -5.86
CA GLY A 345 -0.05 -16.52 -6.77
C GLY A 345 -1.34 -16.13 -6.05
N GLU A 346 -2.48 -16.44 -6.66
CA GLU A 346 -3.81 -16.12 -6.11
C GLU A 346 -4.03 -16.73 -4.72
N ALA A 347 -3.70 -18.01 -4.54
CA ALA A 347 -3.83 -18.68 -3.23
C ALA A 347 -3.00 -17.99 -2.16
N GLY A 348 -1.81 -17.47 -2.51
CA GLY A 348 -0.96 -16.74 -1.58
C GLY A 348 -1.47 -15.36 -1.20
N VAL A 349 -2.09 -14.66 -2.13
CA VAL A 349 -2.76 -13.39 -1.85
C VAL A 349 -3.93 -13.59 -0.89
N ARG A 350 -4.79 -14.59 -1.15
CA ARG A 350 -5.91 -14.95 -0.27
C ARG A 350 -5.42 -15.37 1.12
N HIS A 351 -4.37 -16.19 1.17
CA HIS A 351 -3.79 -16.63 2.43
C HIS A 351 -3.25 -15.45 3.26
N ALA A 352 -2.58 -14.47 2.63
CA ALA A 352 -2.09 -13.28 3.31
C ALA A 352 -3.22 -12.46 3.96
N LEU A 353 -4.35 -12.26 3.26
CA LEU A 353 -5.53 -11.60 3.83
C LEU A 353 -6.16 -12.42 4.97
N ALA A 354 -6.27 -13.73 4.78
CA ALA A 354 -6.85 -14.63 5.79
C ALA A 354 -6.01 -14.67 7.08
N LEU A 355 -4.67 -14.67 6.98
CA LEU A 355 -3.77 -14.59 8.12
C LEU A 355 -4.04 -13.31 8.93
N MET A 356 -4.09 -12.16 8.26
CA MET A 356 -4.30 -10.89 8.96
C MET A 356 -5.69 -10.82 9.59
N ARG A 357 -6.73 -11.26 8.88
CA ARG A 357 -8.09 -11.31 9.41
C ARG A 357 -8.18 -12.16 10.66
N ARG A 358 -7.53 -13.33 10.63
CA ARG A 358 -7.47 -14.23 11.80
C ARG A 358 -6.71 -13.62 12.97
N GLU A 359 -5.58 -12.95 12.70
CA GLU A 359 -4.81 -12.32 13.78
C GLU A 359 -5.59 -11.18 14.45
N VAL A 360 -6.28 -10.33 13.67
CA VAL A 360 -7.15 -9.28 14.22
C VAL A 360 -8.22 -9.89 15.10
N ASP A 361 -8.94 -10.92 14.63
CA ASP A 361 -9.99 -11.61 15.39
C ASP A 361 -9.45 -12.19 16.71
N ILE A 362 -8.31 -12.86 16.67
CA ILE A 362 -7.68 -13.43 17.87
C ILE A 362 -7.33 -12.33 18.87
N VAL A 363 -6.69 -11.25 18.42
CA VAL A 363 -6.25 -10.17 19.32
C VAL A 363 -7.45 -9.44 19.91
N MET A 364 -8.52 -9.18 19.14
CA MET A 364 -9.77 -8.65 19.66
C MET A 364 -10.31 -9.50 20.80
N GLY A 365 -10.35 -10.83 20.63
CA GLY A 365 -10.75 -11.75 21.70
C GLY A 365 -9.85 -11.69 22.94
N GLN A 366 -8.54 -11.59 22.73
CA GLN A 366 -7.57 -11.54 23.84
C GLN A 366 -7.63 -10.24 24.66
N ILE A 367 -8.00 -9.13 24.03
CA ILE A 367 -8.12 -7.83 24.72
C ILE A 367 -9.54 -7.50 25.18
N GLY A 368 -10.50 -8.43 25.00
CA GLY A 368 -11.88 -8.22 25.43
C GLY A 368 -12.66 -7.19 24.62
N VAL A 369 -12.38 -7.07 23.32
CA VAL A 369 -13.03 -6.12 22.39
C VAL A 369 -13.90 -6.90 21.40
N PRO A 370 -15.23 -6.99 21.62
CA PRO A 370 -16.13 -7.69 20.69
C PRO A 370 -16.38 -6.91 19.38
N GLU A 371 -16.31 -5.58 19.42
CA GLU A 371 -16.52 -4.70 18.26
C GLU A 371 -15.47 -3.60 18.20
N LEU A 372 -14.98 -3.25 17.00
CA LEU A 372 -13.92 -2.24 16.85
C LEU A 372 -14.32 -0.84 17.33
N ALA A 373 -15.63 -0.53 17.40
CA ALA A 373 -16.11 0.73 17.96
C ALA A 373 -15.73 0.91 19.45
N ALA A 374 -15.46 -0.21 20.15
CA ALA A 374 -15.05 -0.17 21.56
C ALA A 374 -13.54 0.05 21.73
N ILE A 375 -12.74 0.09 20.64
CA ILE A 375 -11.30 0.30 20.74
C ILE A 375 -10.98 1.79 20.87
N GLY A 376 -10.02 2.15 21.72
CA GLY A 376 -9.57 3.52 21.93
C GLY A 376 -8.29 3.58 22.75
N SER A 377 -7.85 4.77 23.15
CA SER A 377 -6.63 4.98 23.96
C SER A 377 -6.63 4.19 25.28
N HIS A 378 -7.80 3.94 25.85
CA HIS A 378 -7.97 3.09 27.04
C HIS A 378 -7.63 1.62 26.81
N SER A 379 -7.57 1.17 25.56
CA SER A 379 -7.12 -0.17 25.17
C SER A 379 -5.59 -0.30 25.15
N LEU A 380 -4.87 0.77 25.43
CA LEU A 380 -3.42 0.79 25.48
C LEU A 380 -2.92 0.94 26.92
N TRP A 381 -1.88 0.18 27.28
CA TRP A 381 -1.12 0.42 28.48
C TRP A 381 -0.33 1.74 28.31
N PRO A 382 -0.39 2.67 29.28
CA PRO A 382 0.28 3.96 29.14
C PRO A 382 1.79 3.82 28.91
N PRO A 383 2.39 4.54 27.97
CA PRO A 383 3.83 4.56 27.82
C PRO A 383 4.48 5.15 29.08
N GLY A 384 5.50 4.48 29.63
CA GLY A 384 6.30 4.99 30.73
C GLY A 384 5.70 4.85 32.15
N SER A 385 4.72 3.94 32.34
CA SER A 385 4.24 3.52 33.66
C SER A 385 5.07 2.38 34.26
#